data_cafeaeebdc208d95c241618908522631
#
_entry.id   cafeaeebdc208d95c241618908522631
#
_cell.length_a   1.000
_cell.length_b   1.000
_cell.length_c   1.000
_cell.angle_alpha   90.00
_cell.angle_beta   90.00
_cell.angle_gamma   90.00
#
_symmetry.space_group_name_H-M   'P 1'
#
loop_
_entity.id
_entity.type
_entity.pdbx_description
1 polymer ?
#
loop_
_entity_poly.entity_id
_entity_poly.type
_entity_poly.pdbx_seq_one_letter_code
_entity_poly.pdbx_strand_id
1 'polypeptide(L)'
;MAEYVTDTHPLLWFAGATRGHLSRDIYRIFRRCEAGRDMIFVPAAVVWETAYLTHAGHVRTPLTFEAWWEAQFLHESLVFLPLSLDQLFEARSALNLGDFFDELIVGAARARRLPLITRDLRIAESRLVHTCW
;
A
#
# COMPACT_ATOMS: atom_id res chain seq x y z
N MET A 1 -4.59 -13.06 13.85
CA MET A 1 -3.95 -12.51 12.65
C MET A 1 -4.52 -11.12 12.38
N ALA A 2 -3.67 -10.10 12.35
CA ALA A 2 -4.08 -8.76 11.95
C ALA A 2 -4.00 -8.61 10.44
N GLU A 3 -4.87 -7.77 9.89
CA GLU A 3 -4.94 -7.49 8.46
C GLU A 3 -4.85 -5.98 8.23
N TYR A 4 -4.18 -5.59 7.16
CA TYR A 4 -3.91 -4.20 6.80
C TYR A 4 -4.03 -3.99 5.29
N VAL A 5 -4.26 -2.74 4.90
CA VAL A 5 -4.01 -2.28 3.52
C VAL A 5 -2.76 -1.41 3.57
N THR A 6 -1.88 -1.49 2.57
CA THR A 6 -0.69 -0.64 2.52
C THR A 6 -0.80 0.47 1.49
N ASP A 7 -0.27 1.63 1.84
CA ASP A 7 0.10 2.69 0.90
C ASP A 7 1.38 2.28 0.13
N THR A 8 1.70 3.02 -0.93
CA THR A 8 2.79 2.70 -1.85
C THR A 8 4.17 2.75 -1.18
N HIS A 9 4.51 3.88 -0.56
CA HIS A 9 5.86 4.10 -0.05
C HIS A 9 6.27 3.17 1.09
N PRO A 10 5.42 2.85 2.07
CA PRO A 10 5.79 1.89 3.10
C PRO A 10 6.24 0.54 2.54
N LEU A 11 5.54 0.02 1.55
CA LEU A 11 5.91 -1.24 0.90
C LEU A 11 7.26 -1.11 0.18
N LEU A 12 7.44 -0.02 -0.59
CA LEU A 12 8.68 0.21 -1.33
C LEU A 12 9.88 0.41 -0.39
N TRP A 13 9.69 1.09 0.73
CA TRP A 13 10.75 1.27 1.73
C TRP A 13 11.12 -0.06 2.40
N PHE A 14 10.14 -0.87 2.75
CA PHE A 14 10.41 -2.19 3.32
C PHE A 14 11.16 -3.08 2.33
N ALA A 15 10.78 -3.06 1.07
CA ALA A 15 11.40 -3.85 0.01
C ALA A 15 12.77 -3.30 -0.45
N GLY A 16 13.17 -2.11 0.00
CA GLY A 16 14.43 -1.48 -0.40
C GLY A 16 14.43 -0.95 -1.84
N ALA A 17 13.26 -0.76 -2.44
CA ALA A 17 13.13 -0.32 -3.84
C ALA A 17 13.28 1.19 -4.03
N THR A 18 13.19 1.95 -2.95
CA THR A 18 13.43 3.40 -2.92
C THR A 18 13.92 3.82 -1.54
N ARG A 19 14.46 5.03 -1.43
CA ARG A 19 14.98 5.55 -0.16
C ARG A 19 13.84 5.98 0.75
N GLY A 20 13.93 5.60 2.01
CA GLY A 20 12.98 5.97 3.04
C GLY A 20 13.06 5.01 4.22
N HIS A 21 12.40 5.40 5.31
CA HIS A 21 12.43 4.62 6.54
C HIS A 21 11.03 4.37 7.06
N LEU A 22 10.79 3.12 7.46
CA LEU A 22 9.60 2.75 8.21
C LEU A 22 9.76 3.13 9.67
N SER A 23 8.65 3.45 10.32
CA SER A 23 8.61 3.46 11.78
C SER A 23 8.92 2.05 12.30
N ARG A 24 9.34 1.98 13.56
CA ARG A 24 9.64 0.70 14.21
C ARG A 24 8.43 -0.24 14.21
N ASP A 25 7.25 0.30 14.48
CA ASP A 25 6.03 -0.48 14.56
C ASP A 25 5.60 -1.00 13.19
N ILE A 26 5.70 -0.18 12.16
CA ILE A 26 5.35 -0.59 10.79
C ILE A 26 6.36 -1.62 10.25
N TYR A 27 7.65 -1.44 10.51
CA TYR A 27 8.65 -2.44 10.16
C TYR A 27 8.30 -3.80 10.78
N ARG A 28 7.87 -3.81 12.05
CA ARG A 28 7.45 -5.02 12.73
C ARG A 28 6.23 -5.67 12.05
N ILE A 29 5.26 -4.88 11.60
CA ILE A 29 4.09 -5.40 10.88
C ILE A 29 4.51 -6.09 9.59
N PHE A 30 5.38 -5.47 8.78
CA PHE A 30 5.89 -6.10 7.56
C PHE A 30 6.67 -7.40 7.85
N ARG A 31 7.47 -7.42 8.90
CA ARG A 31 8.19 -8.64 9.31
C ARG A 31 7.23 -9.75 9.76
N ARG A 32 6.16 -9.39 10.45
CA ARG A 32 5.12 -10.35 10.83
C ARG A 32 4.37 -10.89 9.60
N CYS A 33 4.16 -10.05 8.62
CA CYS A 33 3.59 -10.47 7.33
C CYS A 33 4.50 -11.49 6.64
N GLU A 34 5.80 -11.23 6.55
CA GLU A 34 6.76 -12.20 5.99
C GLU A 34 6.73 -13.55 6.73
N ALA A 35 6.52 -13.51 8.04
CA ALA A 35 6.44 -14.71 8.87
C ALA A 35 5.07 -15.41 8.82
N GLY A 36 4.13 -14.92 7.98
CA GLY A 36 2.80 -15.49 7.85
C GLY A 36 1.89 -15.25 9.05
N ARG A 37 2.23 -14.29 9.91
CA ARG A 37 1.47 -14.00 11.14
C ARG A 37 0.44 -12.88 10.97
N ASP A 38 0.66 -11.98 10.03
CA ASP A 38 -0.25 -10.91 9.67
C ASP A 38 -0.41 -10.88 8.15
N MET A 39 -1.45 -10.22 7.66
CA MET A 39 -1.73 -10.12 6.24
C MET A 39 -1.74 -8.65 5.80
N ILE A 40 -1.13 -8.35 4.67
CA ILE A 40 -1.14 -7.01 4.08
C ILE A 40 -1.71 -7.11 2.67
N PHE A 41 -2.77 -6.35 2.42
CA PHE A 41 -3.36 -6.21 1.09
C PHE A 41 -2.70 -5.06 0.35
N VAL A 42 -2.35 -5.30 -0.90
CA VAL A 42 -1.72 -4.34 -1.80
C VAL A 42 -2.72 -3.92 -2.87
N PRO A 43 -3.29 -2.72 -2.80
CA PRO A 43 -4.24 -2.25 -3.80
C PRO A 43 -3.64 -2.16 -5.21
N ALA A 44 -4.47 -2.35 -6.22
CA ALA A 44 -4.08 -2.16 -7.63
C ALA A 44 -3.42 -0.79 -7.85
N ALA A 45 -3.91 0.26 -7.20
CA ALA A 45 -3.35 1.61 -7.28
C ALA A 45 -1.89 1.68 -6.81
N VAL A 46 -1.50 0.87 -5.82
CA VAL A 46 -0.11 0.81 -5.35
C VAL A 46 0.80 0.25 -6.44
N VAL A 47 0.37 -0.82 -7.11
CA VAL A 47 1.12 -1.40 -8.22
C VAL A 47 1.27 -0.40 -9.35
N TRP A 48 0.20 0.32 -9.68
CA TRP A 48 0.21 1.30 -10.77
C TRP A 48 1.04 2.54 -10.43
N GLU A 49 0.95 3.05 -9.21
CA GLU A 49 1.81 4.15 -8.76
C GLU A 49 3.29 3.78 -8.82
N THR A 50 3.62 2.53 -8.47
CA THR A 50 4.99 2.03 -8.58
C THR A 50 5.48 2.07 -10.03
N ALA A 51 4.60 1.82 -11.02
CA ALA A 51 4.96 1.96 -12.42
C ALA A 51 5.34 3.41 -12.77
N TYR A 52 4.59 4.39 -12.29
CA TYR A 52 4.93 5.81 -12.46
C TYR A 52 6.25 6.16 -11.80
N LEU A 53 6.48 5.70 -10.57
CA LEU A 53 7.72 5.97 -9.83
C LEU A 53 8.93 5.33 -10.51
N THR A 54 8.77 4.13 -11.06
CA THR A 54 9.81 3.44 -11.83
C THR A 54 10.12 4.20 -13.12
N HIS A 55 9.11 4.62 -13.85
CA HIS A 55 9.25 5.40 -15.07
C HIS A 55 9.98 6.74 -14.82
N ALA A 56 9.69 7.38 -13.68
CA ALA A 56 10.35 8.63 -13.27
C ALA A 56 11.76 8.43 -12.70
N GLY A 57 12.20 7.20 -12.51
CA GLY A 57 13.54 6.90 -11.96
C GLY A 57 13.63 6.94 -10.44
N HIS A 58 12.50 7.02 -9.73
CA HIS A 58 12.48 7.05 -8.25
C HIS A 58 12.51 5.66 -7.61
N VAL A 59 12.17 4.63 -8.37
CA VAL A 59 12.18 3.24 -7.93
C VAL A 59 13.14 2.46 -8.82
N ARG A 60 14.02 1.68 -8.21
CA ARG A 60 14.99 0.83 -8.91
C ARG A 60 14.98 -0.56 -8.31
N THR A 61 14.92 -1.56 -9.19
CA THR A 61 15.06 -2.96 -8.83
C THR A 61 15.96 -3.66 -9.84
N PRO A 62 16.64 -4.76 -9.46
CA PRO A 62 17.44 -5.54 -10.40
C PRO A 62 16.60 -6.40 -11.35
N LEU A 63 15.28 -6.45 -11.15
CA LEU A 63 14.33 -7.26 -11.91
C LEU A 63 13.48 -6.39 -12.82
N THR A 64 12.80 -7.02 -13.79
CA THR A 64 11.73 -6.35 -14.53
C THR A 64 10.59 -5.98 -13.57
N PHE A 65 9.75 -5.04 -13.97
CA PHE A 65 8.59 -4.63 -13.17
C PHE A 65 7.70 -5.82 -12.80
N GLU A 66 7.38 -6.66 -13.79
CA GLU A 66 6.53 -7.84 -13.61
C GLU A 66 7.18 -8.85 -12.65
N ALA A 67 8.44 -9.19 -12.90
CA ALA A 67 9.17 -10.16 -12.09
C ALA A 67 9.33 -9.67 -10.63
N TRP A 68 9.53 -8.37 -10.43
CA TRP A 68 9.63 -7.81 -9.08
C TRP A 68 8.32 -7.99 -8.31
N TRP A 69 7.18 -7.66 -8.94
CA TRP A 69 5.88 -7.84 -8.29
C TRP A 69 5.53 -9.30 -8.07
N GLU A 70 5.81 -10.18 -9.03
CA GLU A 70 5.64 -11.62 -8.84
C GLU A 70 6.42 -12.13 -7.63
N ALA A 71 7.66 -11.64 -7.44
CA ALA A 71 8.49 -12.00 -6.29
C ALA A 71 7.86 -11.51 -4.97
N GLN A 72 7.28 -10.30 -4.94
CA GLN A 72 6.61 -9.80 -3.74
C GLN A 72 5.42 -10.69 -3.36
N PHE A 73 4.63 -11.10 -4.33
CA PHE A 73 3.42 -11.90 -4.11
C PHE A 73 3.67 -13.40 -3.94
N LEU A 74 4.93 -13.84 -3.96
CA LEU A 74 5.28 -15.20 -3.53
C LEU A 74 4.98 -15.43 -2.05
N HIS A 75 5.02 -14.39 -1.25
CA HIS A 75 4.58 -14.45 0.14
C HIS A 75 3.06 -14.42 0.20
N GLU A 76 2.45 -15.52 0.61
CA GLU A 76 0.99 -15.66 0.66
C GLU A 76 0.30 -14.61 1.53
N SER A 77 1.02 -14.03 2.48
CA SER A 77 0.50 -13.00 3.39
C SER A 77 0.53 -11.59 2.81
N LEU A 78 1.22 -11.39 1.69
CA LEU A 78 1.18 -10.16 0.92
C LEU A 78 0.27 -10.39 -0.29
N VAL A 79 -0.93 -9.82 -0.24
CA VAL A 79 -2.01 -10.19 -1.15
C VAL A 79 -2.35 -9.04 -2.08
N PHE A 80 -2.29 -9.30 -3.38
CA PHE A 80 -2.78 -8.34 -4.37
C PHE A 80 -4.29 -8.15 -4.24
N LEU A 81 -4.72 -6.89 -4.18
CA LEU A 81 -6.13 -6.53 -4.08
C LEU A 81 -6.59 -5.88 -5.39
N PRO A 82 -7.31 -6.61 -6.25
CA PRO A 82 -7.83 -6.04 -7.48
C PRO A 82 -8.77 -4.87 -7.23
N LEU A 83 -8.80 -3.93 -8.15
CA LEU A 83 -9.74 -2.80 -8.09
C LEU A 83 -11.17 -3.30 -8.30
N SER A 84 -12.07 -2.94 -7.39
CA SER A 84 -13.47 -3.33 -7.44
C SER A 84 -14.39 -2.11 -7.47
N LEU A 85 -15.65 -2.33 -7.84
CA LEU A 85 -16.66 -1.29 -7.84
C LEU A 85 -16.87 -0.71 -6.43
N ASP A 86 -16.88 -1.56 -5.41
CA ASP A 86 -17.01 -1.11 -4.02
C ASP A 86 -15.89 -0.16 -3.61
N GLN A 87 -14.66 -0.44 -4.04
CA GLN A 87 -13.53 0.44 -3.78
C GLN A 87 -13.71 1.81 -4.45
N LEU A 88 -14.22 1.84 -5.67
CA LEU A 88 -14.49 3.09 -6.37
C LEU A 88 -15.58 3.90 -5.67
N PHE A 89 -16.63 3.26 -5.19
CA PHE A 89 -17.69 3.94 -4.44
C PHE A 89 -17.13 4.56 -3.15
N GLU A 90 -16.29 3.83 -2.42
CA GLU A 90 -15.65 4.33 -1.20
C GLU A 90 -14.60 5.42 -1.49
N ALA A 91 -13.90 5.35 -2.62
CA ALA A 91 -12.92 6.35 -3.01
C ALA A 91 -13.52 7.74 -3.22
N ARG A 92 -14.81 7.85 -3.54
CA ARG A 92 -15.50 9.13 -3.71
C ARG A 92 -15.41 10.03 -2.47
N SER A 93 -15.38 9.44 -1.28
CA SER A 93 -15.22 10.19 -0.04
C SER A 93 -13.84 10.84 0.10
N ALA A 94 -12.87 10.39 -0.69
CA ALA A 94 -11.48 10.84 -0.64
C ALA A 94 -11.14 11.85 -1.76
N LEU A 95 -12.11 12.29 -2.56
CA LEU A 95 -11.83 13.21 -3.69
C LEU A 95 -11.20 14.53 -3.26
N ASN A 96 -11.42 14.97 -2.01
CA ASN A 96 -10.81 16.19 -1.48
C ASN A 96 -9.30 16.05 -1.21
N LEU A 97 -8.75 14.83 -1.23
CA LEU A 97 -7.30 14.64 -1.08
C LEU A 97 -6.54 15.16 -2.31
N GLY A 98 -7.17 15.19 -3.48
CA GLY A 98 -6.60 15.77 -4.69
C GLY A 98 -5.46 14.96 -5.30
N ASP A 99 -5.26 13.71 -4.87
CA ASP A 99 -4.27 12.78 -5.41
C ASP A 99 -4.97 11.50 -5.86
N PHE A 100 -4.84 11.19 -7.13
CA PHE A 100 -5.51 10.07 -7.79
C PHE A 100 -5.21 8.71 -7.13
N PHE A 101 -3.94 8.46 -6.79
CA PHE A 101 -3.55 7.20 -6.18
C PHE A 101 -4.04 7.10 -4.74
N ASP A 102 -3.91 8.19 -3.97
CA ASP A 102 -4.36 8.23 -2.58
C ASP A 102 -5.87 7.99 -2.46
N GLU A 103 -6.65 8.55 -3.39
CA GLU A 103 -8.11 8.34 -3.44
C GLU A 103 -8.45 6.86 -3.55
N LEU A 104 -7.79 6.15 -4.47
CA LEU A 104 -8.04 4.72 -4.71
C LEU A 104 -7.52 3.86 -3.56
N ILE A 105 -6.38 4.21 -2.97
CA ILE A 105 -5.81 3.48 -1.83
C ILE A 105 -6.71 3.62 -0.61
N VAL A 106 -7.18 4.83 -0.31
CA VAL A 106 -8.15 5.06 0.77
C VAL A 106 -9.45 4.30 0.49
N GLY A 107 -9.93 4.33 -0.74
CA GLY A 107 -11.11 3.58 -1.16
C GLY A 107 -10.98 2.08 -0.92
N ALA A 108 -9.81 1.51 -1.20
CA ALA A 108 -9.52 0.10 -0.95
C ALA A 108 -9.57 -0.25 0.54
N ALA A 109 -8.95 0.57 1.39
CA ALA A 109 -8.95 0.37 2.83
C ALA A 109 -10.37 0.48 3.42
N ARG A 110 -11.14 1.48 2.98
CA ARG A 110 -12.52 1.68 3.41
C ARG A 110 -13.43 0.51 3.01
N ALA A 111 -13.34 0.05 1.77
CA ALA A 111 -14.13 -1.07 1.28
C ALA A 111 -13.85 -2.36 2.04
N ARG A 112 -12.61 -2.57 2.45
CA ARG A 112 -12.19 -3.73 3.25
C ARG A 112 -12.42 -3.53 4.76
N ARG A 113 -12.68 -2.29 5.19
CA ARG A 113 -12.79 -1.92 6.61
C ARG A 113 -11.53 -2.28 7.39
N LEU A 114 -10.38 -2.03 6.78
CA LEU A 114 -9.07 -2.33 7.36
C LEU A 114 -8.27 -1.05 7.59
N PRO A 115 -7.36 -1.07 8.57
CA PRO A 115 -6.44 0.05 8.76
C PRO A 115 -5.49 0.17 7.58
N LEU A 116 -5.13 1.41 7.25
CA LEU A 116 -4.20 1.75 6.19
C LEU A 116 -2.82 2.06 6.78
N ILE A 117 -1.81 1.35 6.33
CA ILE A 117 -0.41 1.66 6.63
C ILE A 117 0.00 2.82 5.74
N THR A 118 0.17 4.00 6.32
CA THR A 118 0.57 5.21 5.61
C THR A 118 1.23 6.21 6.53
N ARG A 119 2.20 6.94 6.00
CA ARG A 119 2.83 8.08 6.66
C ARG A 119 2.16 9.41 6.30
N ASP A 120 1.26 9.42 5.33
CA ASP A 120 0.65 10.65 4.82
C ASP A 120 -0.27 11.29 5.85
N LEU A 121 0.13 12.47 6.36
CA LEU A 121 -0.64 13.22 7.33
C LEU A 121 -1.98 13.72 6.80
N ARG A 122 -2.09 14.01 5.50
CA ARG A 122 -3.36 14.44 4.90
C ARG A 122 -4.39 13.32 5.00
N ILE A 123 -3.96 12.08 4.76
CA ILE A 123 -4.83 10.92 4.89
C ILE A 123 -5.22 10.72 6.36
N ALA A 124 -4.25 10.76 7.27
CA ALA A 124 -4.51 10.61 8.70
C ALA A 124 -5.47 11.67 9.24
N GLU A 125 -5.25 12.93 8.88
CA GLU A 125 -6.08 14.06 9.31
C GLU A 125 -7.49 14.05 8.69
N SER A 126 -7.66 13.43 7.53
CA SER A 126 -8.96 13.30 6.87
C SER A 126 -9.97 12.48 7.69
N ARG A 127 -9.50 11.58 8.53
CA ARG A 127 -10.31 10.63 9.32
C ARG A 127 -11.21 9.73 8.47
N LEU A 128 -10.93 9.60 7.17
CA LEU A 128 -11.66 8.73 6.26
C LEU A 128 -11.41 7.25 6.52
N VAL A 129 -10.23 6.96 7.07
CA VAL A 129 -9.76 5.60 7.32
C VAL A 129 -8.89 5.61 8.58
N HIS A 130 -8.88 4.50 9.31
CA HIS A 130 -7.93 4.33 10.41
C HIS A 130 -6.53 4.14 9.83
N THR A 131 -5.57 4.93 10.28
CA THR A 131 -4.18 4.87 9.79
C THR A 131 -3.23 4.34 10.85
N CYS A 132 -2.17 3.68 10.41
CA CYS A 132 -1.06 3.25 11.26
C CYS A 132 0.27 3.73 10.69
N TRP A 133 1.13 4.19 11.63
CA TRP A 133 2.51 4.56 11.31
C TRP A 133 3.43 4.40 12.52
#